data_137dabe58ab37fce493e98e8064d1924
#
_entry.id   137dabe58ab37fce493e98e8064d1924
#
_cell.length_a   1.000
_cell.length_b   1.000
_cell.length_c   1.000
_cell.angle_alpha   90.00
_cell.angle_beta   90.00
_cell.angle_gamma   90.00
#
_symmetry.space_group_name_H-M   'P 1'
#
loop_
_entity.id
_entity.type
_entity.pdbx_description
1 polymer ?
#
loop_
_entity_poly.entity_id
_entity_poly.type
_entity_poly.pdbx_seq_one_letter_code
_entity_poly.pdbx_strand_id
1 'polypeptide(L)'
;MKILLLNQTFYPDNLATSQQVADLAVYLTQRGHQVSVVTGQRAYEERQRKFVSFEKWQGIDIYRLASSGFGKGRLRYRIIDSATFFISLVWQLVFFPGQDLVISFTSPPLIGAVGALFSWLKGGRSVQWLMDINPDAAFQVGYLNRKSPLGRALNFVFEATVKNASEVIVLDRWMKHRVIEHGAPKERVIIVPPWSVFKENEAGVEAAIREFKREHKLENKFIVLYSGNHSVVHPLDTLLDAAKELRSREDIVFLFIGAGLRTKDVAAFKKKNQLSNIVQLPLQPREKVRASFGSADLHCVVMGPGMSGLVHTSKIYSVLASGKPFVFVGPHQSHVSDLVRVNSLGTVVESGQAKHLAETILETQKLSVQAKEHIRNVSHAIVRNYSPMINLSNFYQHVIQEGEPNTEEVFPLSPEPVTDEG
;
A
#
# COMPACT_ATOMS: atom_id res chain seq x y z
N MET A 1 -28.08 6.06 2.70
CA MET A 1 -27.27 6.70 3.76
C MET A 1 -26.46 7.83 3.16
N LYS A 2 -26.12 8.84 3.96
CA LYS A 2 -25.13 9.88 3.64
C LYS A 2 -23.77 9.44 4.17
N ILE A 3 -22.80 9.27 3.28
CA ILE A 3 -21.49 8.71 3.61
C ILE A 3 -20.40 9.74 3.26
N LEU A 4 -19.54 10.04 4.22
CA LEU A 4 -18.39 10.93 4.05
C LEU A 4 -17.09 10.14 4.07
N LEU A 5 -16.28 10.28 3.03
CA LEU A 5 -14.94 9.72 2.95
C LEU A 5 -13.89 10.82 3.17
N LEU A 6 -12.95 10.60 4.11
CA LEU A 6 -11.88 11.53 4.44
C LEU A 6 -10.52 10.94 4.07
N ASN A 7 -9.87 11.51 3.04
CA ASN A 7 -8.50 11.15 2.66
C ASN A 7 -7.84 12.29 1.90
N GLN A 8 -6.56 12.58 2.15
CA GLN A 8 -5.85 13.69 1.50
C GLN A 8 -5.67 13.51 0.00
N THR A 9 -5.70 12.27 -0.48
CA THR A 9 -5.52 11.93 -1.90
C THR A 9 -6.74 11.18 -2.44
N PHE A 10 -7.17 11.52 -3.63
CA PHE A 10 -8.32 10.93 -4.30
C PHE A 10 -8.12 10.96 -5.81
N TYR A 11 -9.04 10.36 -6.57
CA TYR A 11 -9.08 10.46 -8.03
C TYR A 11 -8.93 11.93 -8.48
N PRO A 12 -8.14 12.26 -9.53
CA PRO A 12 -7.46 11.35 -10.45
C PRO A 12 -5.99 11.01 -10.08
N ASP A 13 -5.58 11.11 -8.80
CA ASP A 13 -4.25 10.70 -8.37
C ASP A 13 -4.04 9.17 -8.56
N ASN A 14 -2.83 8.78 -9.03
CA ASN A 14 -2.49 7.40 -9.34
C ASN A 14 -1.95 6.58 -8.14
N LEU A 15 -2.09 7.08 -6.92
CA LEU A 15 -1.69 6.34 -5.72
C LEU A 15 -2.63 5.15 -5.48
N ALA A 16 -2.10 4.05 -4.98
CA ALA A 16 -2.91 2.86 -4.66
C ALA A 16 -4.06 3.19 -3.70
N THR A 17 -3.79 3.97 -2.64
CA THR A 17 -4.82 4.41 -1.69
C THR A 17 -5.89 5.27 -2.38
N SER A 18 -5.49 6.19 -3.27
CA SER A 18 -6.44 7.04 -4.00
C SER A 18 -7.38 6.23 -4.88
N GLN A 19 -6.87 5.17 -5.52
CA GLN A 19 -7.67 4.26 -6.35
C GLN A 19 -8.64 3.44 -5.48
N GLN A 20 -8.18 2.92 -4.35
CA GLN A 20 -9.04 2.15 -3.43
C GLN A 20 -10.16 3.00 -2.86
N VAL A 21 -9.88 4.25 -2.46
CA VAL A 21 -10.92 5.18 -2.00
C VAL A 21 -11.90 5.52 -3.12
N ALA A 22 -11.43 5.68 -4.36
CA ALA A 22 -12.27 5.93 -5.51
C ALA A 22 -13.16 4.71 -5.85
N ASP A 23 -12.59 3.51 -5.84
CA ASP A 23 -13.34 2.27 -6.07
C ASP A 23 -14.44 2.09 -5.01
N LEU A 24 -14.12 2.34 -3.73
CA LEU A 24 -15.09 2.32 -2.65
C LEU A 24 -16.21 3.35 -2.85
N ALA A 25 -15.84 4.59 -3.19
CA ALA A 25 -16.82 5.66 -3.41
C ALA A 25 -17.79 5.31 -4.54
N VAL A 26 -17.27 4.82 -5.67
CA VAL A 26 -18.08 4.37 -6.82
C VAL A 26 -18.98 3.20 -6.42
N TYR A 27 -18.44 2.21 -5.73
CA TYR A 27 -19.18 1.03 -5.27
C TYR A 27 -20.36 1.40 -4.37
N LEU A 28 -20.18 2.33 -3.43
CA LEU A 28 -21.23 2.82 -2.53
C LEU A 28 -22.28 3.63 -3.29
N THR A 29 -21.86 4.51 -4.22
CA THR A 29 -22.78 5.32 -5.03
C THR A 29 -23.65 4.45 -5.92
N GLN A 30 -23.09 3.39 -6.53
CA GLN A 30 -23.84 2.41 -7.33
C GLN A 30 -24.89 1.64 -6.53
N ARG A 31 -24.79 1.61 -5.20
CA ARG A 31 -25.76 1.01 -4.27
C ARG A 31 -26.75 2.01 -3.71
N GLY A 32 -26.81 3.22 -4.26
CA GLY A 32 -27.80 4.23 -3.92
C GLY A 32 -27.46 5.07 -2.68
N HIS A 33 -26.21 5.03 -2.20
CA HIS A 33 -25.78 5.91 -1.12
C HIS A 33 -25.37 7.29 -1.67
N GLN A 34 -25.60 8.34 -0.88
CA GLN A 34 -25.08 9.68 -1.15
C GLN A 34 -23.65 9.77 -0.63
N VAL A 35 -22.68 9.78 -1.53
CA VAL A 35 -21.26 9.77 -1.18
C VAL A 35 -20.62 11.13 -1.39
N SER A 36 -20.02 11.65 -0.34
CA SER A 36 -19.17 12.87 -0.38
C SER A 36 -17.74 12.50 -0.04
N VAL A 37 -16.78 13.10 -0.72
CA VAL A 37 -15.35 12.93 -0.47
C VAL A 37 -14.74 14.28 -0.14
N VAL A 38 -14.05 14.38 1.00
CA VAL A 38 -13.22 15.53 1.33
C VAL A 38 -11.74 15.14 1.17
N THR A 39 -11.05 15.86 0.28
CA THR A 39 -9.68 15.49 -0.16
C THR A 39 -8.81 16.74 -0.40
N GLY A 40 -7.55 16.54 -0.77
CA GLY A 40 -6.64 17.62 -1.12
C GLY A 40 -6.84 18.17 -2.53
N GLN A 41 -6.58 19.44 -2.71
CA GLN A 41 -6.71 20.11 -4.02
C GLN A 41 -5.50 19.89 -4.93
N ARG A 42 -4.36 19.45 -4.40
CA ARG A 42 -3.12 19.31 -5.17
C ARG A 42 -2.84 17.84 -5.50
N ALA A 43 -2.43 17.59 -6.75
CA ALA A 43 -1.97 16.29 -7.15
C ALA A 43 -0.76 15.86 -6.31
N TYR A 44 -0.71 14.57 -5.95
CA TYR A 44 0.32 14.05 -5.06
C TYR A 44 1.72 14.06 -5.69
N GLU A 45 1.84 13.80 -6.98
CA GLU A 45 3.11 13.77 -7.71
C GLU A 45 3.43 15.11 -8.36
N GLU A 46 2.47 15.70 -9.07
CA GLU A 46 2.58 16.96 -9.77
C GLU A 46 1.98 18.08 -8.94
N ARG A 47 2.64 18.52 -7.87
CA ARG A 47 2.07 19.47 -6.91
C ARG A 47 1.71 20.84 -7.46
N GLN A 48 2.23 21.23 -8.61
CA GLN A 48 1.80 22.44 -9.31
C GLN A 48 0.41 22.27 -9.91
N ARG A 49 0.01 21.04 -10.23
CA ARG A 49 -1.31 20.72 -10.72
C ARG A 49 -2.33 20.82 -9.58
N LYS A 50 -3.26 21.74 -9.73
CA LYS A 50 -4.40 21.91 -8.83
C LYS A 50 -5.66 21.40 -9.51
N PHE A 51 -6.47 20.72 -8.75
CA PHE A 51 -7.82 20.34 -9.15
C PHE A 51 -8.81 21.42 -8.75
N VAL A 52 -10.01 21.41 -9.32
CA VAL A 52 -11.12 22.30 -8.93
C VAL A 52 -11.52 22.03 -7.48
N SER A 53 -12.02 23.08 -6.78
CA SER A 53 -12.37 22.97 -5.36
C SER A 53 -13.59 22.09 -5.10
N PHE A 54 -14.50 22.01 -6.07
CA PHE A 54 -15.68 21.15 -6.03
C PHE A 54 -15.95 20.58 -7.42
N GLU A 55 -16.27 19.29 -7.48
CA GLU A 55 -16.76 18.63 -8.70
C GLU A 55 -17.69 17.48 -8.35
N LYS A 56 -18.54 17.11 -9.30
CA LYS A 56 -19.29 15.84 -9.28
C LYS A 56 -18.67 14.87 -10.25
N TRP A 57 -18.32 13.69 -9.75
CA TRP A 57 -17.75 12.62 -10.54
C TRP A 57 -18.46 11.30 -10.24
N GLN A 58 -19.06 10.68 -11.24
CA GLN A 58 -19.82 9.42 -11.10
C GLN A 58 -20.88 9.44 -9.98
N GLY A 59 -21.55 10.59 -9.77
CA GLY A 59 -22.53 10.76 -8.71
C GLY A 59 -21.96 11.08 -7.32
N ILE A 60 -20.64 11.20 -7.21
CA ILE A 60 -19.90 11.50 -5.97
C ILE A 60 -19.64 13.00 -5.89
N ASP A 61 -19.93 13.63 -4.76
CA ASP A 61 -19.61 15.01 -4.47
C ASP A 61 -18.18 15.13 -3.90
N ILE A 62 -17.26 15.76 -4.64
CA ILE A 62 -15.84 15.84 -4.26
C ILE A 62 -15.51 17.29 -3.83
N TYR A 63 -15.14 17.46 -2.57
CA TYR A 63 -14.68 18.71 -1.97
C TYR A 63 -13.17 18.71 -1.81
N ARG A 64 -12.46 19.59 -2.52
CA ARG A 64 -11.00 19.62 -2.52
C ARG A 64 -10.48 20.81 -1.73
N LEU A 65 -9.73 20.51 -0.69
CA LEU A 65 -9.21 21.49 0.26
C LEU A 65 -7.83 22.01 -0.14
N ALA A 66 -7.63 23.30 0.03
CA ALA A 66 -6.34 23.93 -0.20
C ALA A 66 -5.32 23.49 0.89
N SER A 67 -4.08 23.32 0.48
CA SER A 67 -2.92 23.13 1.35
C SER A 67 -1.74 23.96 0.83
N SER A 68 -0.74 24.20 1.67
CA SER A 68 0.41 25.07 1.35
C SER A 68 1.19 24.61 0.10
N GLY A 69 1.30 23.30 -0.12
CA GLY A 69 1.92 22.75 -1.34
C GLY A 69 3.45 22.90 -1.41
N PHE A 70 4.16 23.03 -0.27
CA PHE A 70 5.62 23.15 -0.23
C PHE A 70 6.39 21.90 -0.71
N GLY A 71 5.74 20.76 -0.73
CA GLY A 71 6.29 19.57 -1.33
C GLY A 71 6.93 18.55 -0.37
N LYS A 72 7.42 17.43 -0.96
CA LYS A 72 7.93 16.27 -0.23
C LYS A 72 9.42 16.33 0.09
N GLY A 73 10.14 17.35 -0.37
CA GLY A 73 11.60 17.39 -0.35
C GLY A 73 12.24 17.39 1.04
N ARG A 74 11.53 17.91 2.05
CA ARG A 74 11.99 17.95 3.45
C ARG A 74 10.83 17.60 4.39
N LEU A 75 11.12 16.93 5.49
CA LEU A 75 10.12 16.52 6.49
C LEU A 75 9.28 17.72 6.99
N ARG A 76 9.92 18.86 7.25
CA ARG A 76 9.24 20.12 7.69
C ARG A 76 8.17 20.58 6.70
N TYR A 77 8.41 20.46 5.40
CA TYR A 77 7.44 20.86 4.38
C TYR A 77 6.22 19.94 4.36
N ARG A 78 6.45 18.63 4.57
CA ARG A 78 5.36 17.66 4.71
C ARG A 78 4.50 17.95 5.94
N ILE A 79 5.12 18.33 7.05
CA ILE A 79 4.39 18.71 8.29
C ILE A 79 3.54 19.97 8.03
N ILE A 80 4.08 21.00 7.39
CA ILE A 80 3.34 22.23 7.07
C ILE A 80 2.18 21.93 6.11
N ASP A 81 2.42 21.13 5.06
CA ASP A 81 1.36 20.72 4.13
C ASP A 81 0.24 19.95 4.83
N SER A 82 0.58 19.05 5.75
CA SER A 82 -0.41 18.33 6.55
C SER A 82 -1.16 19.26 7.51
N ALA A 83 -0.46 20.16 8.21
CA ALA A 83 -1.07 21.10 9.14
C ALA A 83 -2.06 22.04 8.43
N THR A 84 -1.67 22.61 7.29
CA THR A 84 -2.56 23.49 6.49
C THR A 84 -3.76 22.72 5.94
N PHE A 85 -3.58 21.45 5.54
CA PHE A 85 -4.69 20.58 5.16
C PHE A 85 -5.63 20.32 6.35
N PHE A 86 -5.12 20.03 7.54
CA PHE A 86 -5.95 19.82 8.74
C PHE A 86 -6.76 21.07 9.12
N ILE A 87 -6.17 22.25 9.04
CA ILE A 87 -6.88 23.52 9.29
C ILE A 87 -8.05 23.67 8.31
N SER A 88 -7.78 23.46 7.00
CA SER A 88 -8.81 23.53 5.96
C SER A 88 -9.88 22.44 6.16
N LEU A 89 -9.49 21.24 6.59
CA LEU A 89 -10.41 20.14 6.87
C LEU A 89 -11.35 20.45 8.02
N VAL A 90 -10.80 20.90 9.15
CA VAL A 90 -11.62 21.27 10.32
C VAL A 90 -12.58 22.40 9.95
N TRP A 91 -12.12 23.44 9.25
CA TRP A 91 -12.96 24.53 8.79
C TRP A 91 -14.10 24.04 7.88
N GLN A 92 -13.80 23.19 6.91
CA GLN A 92 -14.81 22.61 6.03
C GLN A 92 -15.85 21.81 6.82
N LEU A 93 -15.41 20.97 7.77
CA LEU A 93 -16.29 20.10 8.54
C LEU A 93 -17.18 20.84 9.54
N VAL A 94 -16.79 22.02 10.03
CA VAL A 94 -17.64 22.85 10.89
C VAL A 94 -18.99 23.15 10.21
N PHE A 95 -18.96 23.46 8.91
CA PHE A 95 -20.15 23.82 8.13
C PHE A 95 -20.71 22.63 7.34
N PHE A 96 -20.06 21.46 7.40
CA PHE A 96 -20.53 20.28 6.68
C PHE A 96 -21.76 19.68 7.38
N PRO A 97 -22.78 19.24 6.64
CA PRO A 97 -23.98 18.61 7.23
C PRO A 97 -23.61 17.27 7.90
N GLY A 98 -24.41 16.87 8.91
CA GLY A 98 -24.27 15.56 9.55
C GLY A 98 -24.35 14.43 8.53
N GLN A 99 -23.57 13.37 8.76
CA GLN A 99 -23.47 12.20 7.91
C GLN A 99 -23.82 10.95 8.71
N ASP A 100 -24.45 9.96 8.07
CA ASP A 100 -24.80 8.69 8.73
C ASP A 100 -23.54 7.85 9.02
N LEU A 101 -22.54 7.97 8.13
CA LEU A 101 -21.28 7.22 8.22
C LEU A 101 -20.11 8.10 7.78
N VAL A 102 -19.03 8.11 8.56
CA VAL A 102 -17.78 8.79 8.23
C VAL A 102 -16.67 7.76 8.18
N ILE A 103 -16.07 7.57 7.01
CA ILE A 103 -14.95 6.65 6.81
C ILE A 103 -13.68 7.48 6.65
N SER A 104 -12.78 7.35 7.60
CA SER A 104 -11.49 8.05 7.60
C SER A 104 -10.36 7.10 7.26
N PHE A 105 -9.54 7.48 6.28
CA PHE A 105 -8.33 6.75 5.91
C PHE A 105 -7.11 7.24 6.69
N THR A 106 -5.89 6.98 6.22
CA THR A 106 -4.66 7.30 6.95
C THR A 106 -3.83 8.44 6.36
N SER A 107 -4.31 9.11 5.34
CA SER A 107 -3.61 10.24 4.73
C SER A 107 -4.39 11.54 4.89
N PRO A 108 -3.82 12.53 5.63
CA PRO A 108 -2.59 12.47 6.42
C PRO A 108 -2.77 11.64 7.70
N PRO A 109 -1.65 11.26 8.40
CA PRO A 109 -1.75 10.56 9.67
C PRO A 109 -2.70 11.24 10.66
N LEU A 110 -3.48 10.44 11.40
CA LEU A 110 -4.47 10.91 12.40
C LEU A 110 -5.68 11.68 11.85
N ILE A 111 -5.92 11.69 10.54
CA ILE A 111 -7.16 12.25 9.97
C ILE A 111 -8.41 11.62 10.59
N GLY A 112 -8.28 10.35 11.01
CA GLY A 112 -9.33 9.61 11.70
C GLY A 112 -9.82 10.25 12.99
N ALA A 113 -8.95 10.96 13.73
CA ALA A 113 -9.36 11.69 14.93
C ALA A 113 -10.32 12.84 14.60
N VAL A 114 -10.08 13.53 13.49
CA VAL A 114 -10.97 14.60 13.02
C VAL A 114 -12.32 14.03 12.56
N GLY A 115 -12.31 12.90 11.82
CA GLY A 115 -13.54 12.20 11.43
C GLY A 115 -14.34 11.69 12.62
N ALA A 116 -13.68 11.13 13.62
CA ALA A 116 -14.31 10.66 14.86
C ALA A 116 -14.94 11.82 15.64
N LEU A 117 -14.21 12.93 15.78
CA LEU A 117 -14.74 14.15 16.45
C LEU A 117 -15.94 14.70 15.69
N PHE A 118 -15.88 14.76 14.35
CA PHE A 118 -17.00 15.22 13.53
C PHE A 118 -18.24 14.33 13.72
N SER A 119 -18.08 13.00 13.67
CA SER A 119 -19.19 12.06 13.90
C SER A 119 -19.78 12.22 15.29
N TRP A 120 -18.95 12.40 16.32
CA TRP A 120 -19.41 12.62 17.69
C TRP A 120 -20.22 13.92 17.82
N LEU A 121 -19.80 15.01 17.18
CA LEU A 121 -20.46 16.31 17.25
C LEU A 121 -21.74 16.42 16.41
N LYS A 122 -21.77 15.77 15.25
CA LYS A 122 -22.86 15.91 14.25
C LYS A 122 -23.76 14.65 14.15
N GLY A 123 -23.45 13.61 14.93
CA GLY A 123 -24.08 12.30 14.82
C GLY A 123 -23.47 11.44 13.70
N GLY A 124 -23.78 10.16 13.72
CA GLY A 124 -23.31 9.18 12.75
C GLY A 124 -22.20 8.28 13.28
N ARG A 125 -21.94 7.19 12.56
CA ARG A 125 -20.89 6.21 12.90
C ARG A 125 -19.54 6.66 12.36
N SER A 126 -18.45 6.36 13.09
CA SER A 126 -17.07 6.64 12.69
C SER A 126 -16.34 5.33 12.40
N VAL A 127 -15.91 5.13 11.16
CA VAL A 127 -15.13 4.00 10.70
C VAL A 127 -13.70 4.45 10.40
N GLN A 128 -12.74 3.70 10.92
CA GLN A 128 -11.31 3.93 10.67
C GLN A 128 -10.79 2.89 9.67
N TRP A 129 -10.41 3.30 8.47
CA TRP A 129 -9.78 2.38 7.50
C TRP A 129 -8.28 2.63 7.47
N LEU A 130 -7.54 1.78 8.17
CA LEU A 130 -6.11 1.94 8.39
C LEU A 130 -5.31 1.29 7.26
N MET A 131 -4.66 2.12 6.42
CA MET A 131 -3.71 1.67 5.40
C MET A 131 -2.30 1.47 5.97
N ASP A 132 -1.95 2.28 6.98
CA ASP A 132 -0.73 2.22 7.76
C ASP A 132 -1.06 2.55 9.22
N ILE A 133 -0.33 1.98 10.18
CA ILE A 133 -0.49 2.30 11.59
C ILE A 133 0.48 3.41 11.99
N ASN A 134 -0.03 4.64 12.03
CA ASN A 134 0.67 5.81 12.52
C ASN A 134 0.05 6.26 13.85
N PRO A 135 0.88 6.59 14.87
CA PRO A 135 2.30 6.99 14.77
C PRO A 135 3.34 5.86 14.85
N ASP A 136 2.96 4.60 15.02
CA ASP A 136 3.91 3.49 15.26
C ASP A 136 4.94 3.34 14.13
N ALA A 137 4.52 3.43 12.87
CA ALA A 137 5.46 3.39 11.75
C ALA A 137 6.51 4.52 11.82
N ALA A 138 6.10 5.72 12.27
CA ALA A 138 7.03 6.85 12.46
C ALA A 138 7.98 6.63 13.64
N PHE A 139 7.54 5.95 14.71
CA PHE A 139 8.40 5.54 15.83
C PHE A 139 9.43 4.52 15.38
N GLN A 140 9.00 3.52 14.62
CA GLN A 140 9.87 2.43 14.16
C GLN A 140 11.00 2.91 13.24
N VAL A 141 10.74 3.88 12.36
CA VAL A 141 11.79 4.47 11.50
C VAL A 141 12.59 5.59 12.18
N GLY A 142 12.32 5.89 13.44
CA GLY A 142 13.05 6.90 14.22
C GLY A 142 12.71 8.37 13.86
N TYR A 143 11.65 8.62 13.11
CA TYR A 143 11.20 9.99 12.82
C TYR A 143 10.58 10.68 14.02
N LEU A 144 10.07 9.89 14.96
CA LEU A 144 9.42 10.38 16.17
C LEU A 144 9.85 9.50 17.36
N ASN A 145 10.04 10.10 18.53
CA ASN A 145 10.34 9.36 19.75
C ASN A 145 9.04 9.10 20.51
N ARG A 146 8.68 7.81 20.71
CA ARG A 146 7.48 7.39 21.46
C ARG A 146 7.44 7.96 22.87
N LYS A 147 8.59 8.11 23.54
CA LYS A 147 8.70 8.63 24.92
C LYS A 147 8.60 10.16 25.01
N SER A 148 8.72 10.89 23.90
CA SER A 148 8.58 12.34 23.89
C SER A 148 7.14 12.77 24.22
N PRO A 149 6.92 13.99 24.76
CA PRO A 149 5.56 14.49 25.01
C PRO A 149 4.68 14.45 23.75
N LEU A 150 5.23 14.84 22.62
CA LEU A 150 4.52 14.79 21.32
C LEU A 150 4.20 13.33 20.93
N GLY A 151 5.18 12.42 21.05
CA GLY A 151 4.97 11.00 20.73
C GLY A 151 3.86 10.38 21.59
N ARG A 152 3.85 10.67 22.88
CA ARG A 152 2.79 10.23 23.80
C ARG A 152 1.43 10.81 23.46
N ALA A 153 1.36 12.10 23.13
CA ALA A 153 0.11 12.75 22.74
C ALA A 153 -0.46 12.15 21.45
N LEU A 154 0.37 11.95 20.41
CA LEU A 154 -0.06 11.35 19.14
C LEU A 154 -0.51 9.90 19.31
N ASN A 155 0.20 9.13 20.16
CA ASN A 155 -0.19 7.76 20.47
C ASN A 155 -1.54 7.72 21.23
N PHE A 156 -1.73 8.60 22.21
CA PHE A 156 -3.01 8.74 22.94
C PHE A 156 -4.17 9.08 22.00
N VAL A 157 -3.96 10.03 21.07
CA VAL A 157 -4.98 10.39 20.07
C VAL A 157 -5.32 9.20 19.17
N PHE A 158 -4.32 8.45 18.72
CA PHE A 158 -4.53 7.24 17.92
C PHE A 158 -5.33 6.18 18.72
N GLU A 159 -4.90 5.86 19.92
CA GLU A 159 -5.59 4.89 20.80
C GLU A 159 -7.04 5.31 21.07
N ALA A 160 -7.27 6.58 21.43
CA ALA A 160 -8.62 7.09 21.64
C ALA A 160 -9.48 6.97 20.36
N THR A 161 -8.89 7.20 19.20
CA THR A 161 -9.59 7.10 17.91
C THR A 161 -10.02 5.66 17.61
N VAL A 162 -9.11 4.68 17.75
CA VAL A 162 -9.44 3.27 17.44
C VAL A 162 -10.33 2.61 18.51
N LYS A 163 -10.20 3.00 19.77
CA LYS A 163 -11.07 2.51 20.86
C LYS A 163 -12.53 2.92 20.69
N ASN A 164 -12.77 4.13 20.20
CA ASN A 164 -14.11 4.71 20.10
C ASN A 164 -14.70 4.61 18.67
N ALA A 165 -13.98 4.04 17.73
CA ALA A 165 -14.52 3.78 16.40
C ALA A 165 -15.66 2.76 16.46
N SER A 166 -16.67 2.93 15.59
CA SER A 166 -17.69 1.90 15.40
C SER A 166 -17.07 0.64 14.83
N GLU A 167 -16.23 0.80 13.81
CA GLU A 167 -15.44 -0.27 13.21
C GLU A 167 -14.03 0.24 12.86
N VAL A 168 -13.06 -0.68 12.93
CA VAL A 168 -11.67 -0.45 12.50
C VAL A 168 -11.34 -1.44 11.40
N ILE A 169 -11.10 -0.95 10.19
CA ILE A 169 -10.72 -1.77 9.05
C ILE A 169 -9.21 -1.77 8.93
N VAL A 170 -8.64 -2.95 8.85
CA VAL A 170 -7.21 -3.19 8.67
C VAL A 170 -6.99 -4.11 7.47
N LEU A 171 -5.75 -4.20 6.98
CA LEU A 171 -5.45 -4.84 5.71
C LEU A 171 -4.98 -6.30 5.86
N ASP A 172 -4.54 -6.68 7.06
CA ASP A 172 -4.10 -8.04 7.38
C ASP A 172 -4.18 -8.36 8.87
N ARG A 173 -3.93 -9.63 9.22
CA ARG A 173 -3.98 -10.11 10.61
C ARG A 173 -2.94 -9.47 11.53
N TRP A 174 -1.77 -9.11 11.01
CA TRP A 174 -0.71 -8.47 11.77
C TRP A 174 -1.09 -7.04 12.16
N MET A 175 -1.73 -6.32 11.25
CA MET A 175 -2.33 -5.02 11.55
C MET A 175 -3.49 -5.16 12.53
N LYS A 176 -4.34 -6.22 12.39
CA LYS A 176 -5.42 -6.51 13.34
C LYS A 176 -4.87 -6.69 14.75
N HIS A 177 -3.83 -7.50 14.91
CA HIS A 177 -3.17 -7.70 16.19
C HIS A 177 -2.68 -6.37 16.79
N ARG A 178 -2.01 -5.57 15.98
CA ARG A 178 -1.45 -4.27 16.39
C ARG A 178 -2.52 -3.28 16.87
N VAL A 179 -3.65 -3.15 16.19
CA VAL A 179 -4.71 -2.22 16.62
C VAL A 179 -5.44 -2.71 17.86
N ILE A 180 -5.55 -4.03 18.06
CA ILE A 180 -6.08 -4.61 19.31
C ILE A 180 -5.14 -4.29 20.48
N GLU A 181 -3.82 -4.36 20.29
CA GLU A 181 -2.84 -3.92 21.31
C GLU A 181 -3.02 -2.43 21.67
N HIS A 182 -3.44 -1.59 20.73
CA HIS A 182 -3.81 -0.20 20.97
C HIS A 182 -5.20 -0.03 21.60
N GLY A 183 -5.90 -1.12 21.89
CA GLY A 183 -7.17 -1.16 22.61
C GLY A 183 -8.41 -1.04 21.73
N ALA A 184 -8.31 -1.26 20.42
CA ALA A 184 -9.50 -1.45 19.60
C ALA A 184 -10.24 -2.74 20.03
N PRO A 185 -11.57 -2.72 20.21
CA PRO A 185 -12.34 -3.93 20.54
C PRO A 185 -12.19 -4.97 19.42
N LYS A 186 -11.81 -6.20 19.73
CA LYS A 186 -11.49 -7.26 18.76
C LYS A 186 -12.65 -7.51 17.78
N GLU A 187 -13.87 -7.47 18.27
CA GLU A 187 -15.11 -7.67 17.51
C GLU A 187 -15.42 -6.56 16.51
N ARG A 188 -14.81 -5.38 16.69
CA ARG A 188 -14.95 -4.24 15.77
C ARG A 188 -13.82 -4.12 14.76
N VAL A 189 -12.83 -5.03 14.81
CA VAL A 189 -11.70 -5.00 13.89
C VAL A 189 -11.92 -5.99 12.74
N ILE A 190 -12.11 -5.45 11.55
CA ILE A 190 -12.44 -6.16 10.32
C ILE A 190 -11.23 -6.16 9.41
N ILE A 191 -10.90 -7.31 8.79
CA ILE A 191 -9.82 -7.40 7.80
C ILE A 191 -10.43 -7.23 6.41
N VAL A 192 -10.02 -6.17 5.70
CA VAL A 192 -10.35 -5.94 4.29
C VAL A 192 -9.04 -5.65 3.54
N PRO A 193 -8.43 -6.65 2.92
CA PRO A 193 -7.18 -6.48 2.19
C PRO A 193 -7.36 -5.56 0.98
N PRO A 194 -6.30 -4.86 0.55
CA PRO A 194 -6.31 -4.14 -0.70
C PRO A 194 -6.32 -5.12 -1.88
N TRP A 195 -6.60 -4.60 -3.07
CA TRP A 195 -6.71 -5.38 -4.30
C TRP A 195 -5.73 -4.90 -5.36
N SER A 196 -5.51 -5.77 -6.37
CA SER A 196 -4.72 -5.41 -7.54
C SER A 196 -5.44 -4.39 -8.40
N VAL A 197 -4.68 -3.45 -8.95
CA VAL A 197 -5.16 -2.49 -9.97
C VAL A 197 -5.13 -3.08 -11.38
N PHE A 198 -4.55 -4.28 -11.57
CA PHE A 198 -4.45 -4.93 -12.87
C PHE A 198 -5.71 -5.75 -13.16
N LYS A 199 -6.22 -5.62 -14.38
CA LYS A 199 -7.26 -6.49 -14.90
C LYS A 199 -6.62 -7.77 -15.47
N GLU A 200 -7.27 -8.91 -15.26
CA GLU A 200 -6.87 -10.16 -15.91
C GLU A 200 -7.11 -10.05 -17.44
N ASN A 201 -6.23 -10.67 -18.23
CA ASN A 201 -6.38 -10.82 -19.68
C ASN A 201 -6.55 -9.50 -20.48
N GLU A 202 -5.78 -8.48 -20.14
CA GLU A 202 -5.76 -7.24 -20.92
C GLU A 202 -5.09 -7.47 -22.30
N ALA A 203 -5.81 -7.17 -23.37
CA ALA A 203 -5.31 -7.35 -24.73
C ALA A 203 -4.09 -6.46 -25.02
N GLY A 204 -3.12 -6.98 -25.77
CA GLY A 204 -1.93 -6.21 -26.20
C GLY A 204 -0.80 -6.13 -25.16
N VAL A 205 -0.96 -6.69 -23.96
CA VAL A 205 0.06 -6.64 -22.89
C VAL A 205 1.41 -7.21 -23.33
N GLU A 206 1.42 -8.34 -24.05
CA GLU A 206 2.67 -8.96 -24.51
C GLU A 206 3.45 -8.08 -25.52
N ALA A 207 2.74 -7.36 -26.37
CA ALA A 207 3.36 -6.41 -27.30
C ALA A 207 3.96 -5.22 -26.53
N ALA A 208 3.23 -4.68 -25.55
CA ALA A 208 3.70 -3.60 -24.70
C ALA A 208 4.91 -4.01 -23.84
N ILE A 209 4.95 -5.26 -23.33
CA ILE A 209 6.11 -5.82 -22.63
C ILE A 209 7.34 -5.86 -23.52
N ARG A 210 7.20 -6.37 -24.76
CA ARG A 210 8.31 -6.41 -25.71
C ARG A 210 8.83 -5.01 -26.05
N GLU A 211 7.92 -4.07 -26.24
CA GLU A 211 8.29 -2.68 -26.51
C GLU A 211 9.01 -2.03 -25.32
N PHE A 212 8.52 -2.23 -24.09
CA PHE A 212 9.17 -1.76 -22.89
C PHE A 212 10.60 -2.32 -22.74
N LYS A 213 10.77 -3.63 -22.97
CA LYS A 213 12.12 -4.25 -22.93
C LYS A 213 13.06 -3.65 -23.98
N ARG A 214 12.57 -3.40 -25.18
CA ARG A 214 13.34 -2.78 -26.29
C ARG A 214 13.71 -1.33 -25.96
N GLU A 215 12.75 -0.52 -25.52
CA GLU A 215 12.94 0.90 -25.13
C GLU A 215 14.07 1.05 -24.11
N HIS A 216 14.14 0.12 -23.16
CA HIS A 216 15.09 0.16 -22.05
C HIS A 216 16.30 -0.75 -22.22
N LYS A 217 16.51 -1.36 -23.40
CA LYS A 217 17.63 -2.28 -23.70
C LYS A 217 17.70 -3.47 -22.73
N LEU A 218 16.56 -4.03 -22.39
CA LEU A 218 16.37 -5.14 -21.46
C LEU A 218 16.12 -6.48 -22.18
N GLU A 219 16.22 -6.51 -23.51
CA GLU A 219 16.08 -7.72 -24.32
C GLU A 219 17.17 -8.72 -23.94
N ASN A 220 16.82 -9.99 -23.88
CA ASN A 220 17.72 -11.10 -23.53
C ASN A 220 18.37 -10.99 -22.13
N LYS A 221 17.80 -10.16 -21.23
CA LYS A 221 18.23 -10.07 -19.84
C LYS A 221 17.24 -10.77 -18.92
N PHE A 222 17.75 -11.38 -17.85
CA PHE A 222 16.94 -11.80 -16.71
C PHE A 222 16.71 -10.58 -15.80
N ILE A 223 15.46 -10.15 -15.70
CA ILE A 223 15.09 -8.89 -15.05
C ILE A 223 14.60 -9.16 -13.63
N VAL A 224 15.38 -8.70 -12.65
CA VAL A 224 15.02 -8.64 -11.23
C VAL A 224 14.41 -7.27 -10.95
N LEU A 225 13.10 -7.20 -10.79
CA LEU A 225 12.37 -5.93 -10.69
C LEU A 225 11.97 -5.59 -9.25
N TYR A 226 12.36 -4.41 -8.80
CA TYR A 226 11.71 -3.71 -7.69
C TYR A 226 10.92 -2.52 -8.24
N SER A 227 9.59 -2.51 -8.06
CA SER A 227 8.74 -1.40 -8.46
C SER A 227 7.96 -0.85 -7.27
N GLY A 228 8.09 0.47 -6.99
CA GLY A 228 7.34 1.14 -5.94
C GLY A 228 8.04 2.30 -5.27
N ASN A 229 7.53 2.68 -4.08
CA ASN A 229 8.09 3.80 -3.32
C ASN A 229 9.47 3.44 -2.73
N HIS A 230 10.48 4.22 -3.08
CA HIS A 230 11.83 4.12 -2.51
C HIS A 230 11.86 4.83 -1.14
N SER A 231 11.32 4.17 -0.13
CA SER A 231 11.13 4.74 1.21
C SER A 231 11.97 4.04 2.28
N VAL A 232 12.01 4.61 3.47
CA VAL A 232 12.73 4.03 4.61
C VAL A 232 12.07 2.73 5.10
N VAL A 233 10.74 2.60 4.94
CA VAL A 233 10.01 1.38 5.32
C VAL A 233 10.20 0.22 4.35
N HIS A 234 10.82 0.49 3.18
CA HIS A 234 11.17 -0.51 2.16
C HIS A 234 12.67 -0.36 1.82
N PRO A 235 13.59 -0.76 2.71
CA PRO A 235 15.03 -0.60 2.51
C PRO A 235 15.51 -1.45 1.32
N LEU A 236 16.28 -0.82 0.43
CA LEU A 236 16.75 -1.45 -0.80
C LEU A 236 18.18 -2.02 -0.68
N ASP A 237 18.81 -1.91 0.49
CA ASP A 237 20.22 -2.25 0.71
C ASP A 237 20.50 -3.72 0.35
N THR A 238 19.63 -4.67 0.75
CA THR A 238 19.80 -6.10 0.42
C THR A 238 19.78 -6.35 -1.08
N LEU A 239 18.91 -5.66 -1.82
CA LEU A 239 18.83 -5.76 -3.28
C LEU A 239 20.06 -5.16 -3.95
N LEU A 240 20.54 -4.04 -3.45
CA LEU A 240 21.74 -3.37 -3.96
C LEU A 240 23.00 -4.22 -3.73
N ASP A 241 23.12 -4.81 -2.55
CA ASP A 241 24.23 -5.70 -2.23
C ASP A 241 24.15 -6.99 -3.07
N ALA A 242 22.96 -7.57 -3.30
CA ALA A 242 22.80 -8.71 -4.21
C ALA A 242 23.18 -8.36 -5.67
N ALA A 243 22.85 -7.13 -6.12
CA ALA A 243 23.31 -6.65 -7.43
C ALA A 243 24.83 -6.56 -7.51
N LYS A 244 25.50 -6.20 -6.41
CA LYS A 244 26.95 -6.19 -6.33
C LYS A 244 27.56 -7.60 -6.33
N GLU A 245 26.95 -8.57 -5.64
CA GLU A 245 27.37 -9.99 -5.69
C GLU A 245 27.27 -10.55 -7.12
N LEU A 246 26.25 -10.17 -7.88
CA LEU A 246 25.99 -10.63 -9.24
C LEU A 246 26.57 -9.71 -10.34
N ARG A 247 27.54 -8.84 -10.01
CA ARG A 247 28.09 -7.86 -10.95
C ARG A 247 28.77 -8.45 -12.19
N SER A 248 29.28 -9.68 -12.09
CA SER A 248 29.91 -10.41 -13.21
C SER A 248 28.90 -11.09 -14.14
N ARG A 249 27.62 -11.10 -13.78
CA ARG A 249 26.54 -11.70 -14.55
C ARG A 249 25.94 -10.63 -15.46
N GLU A 250 26.44 -10.55 -16.69
CA GLU A 250 25.95 -9.57 -17.68
C GLU A 250 24.53 -9.85 -18.17
N ASP A 251 24.06 -11.07 -18.02
CA ASP A 251 22.72 -11.52 -18.36
C ASP A 251 21.64 -11.15 -17.32
N ILE A 252 22.02 -10.70 -16.09
CA ILE A 252 21.09 -10.32 -15.02
C ILE A 252 21.08 -8.80 -14.84
N VAL A 253 19.89 -8.20 -14.81
CA VAL A 253 19.67 -6.78 -14.58
C VAL A 253 18.74 -6.55 -13.40
N PHE A 254 19.18 -5.71 -12.46
CA PHE A 254 18.32 -5.20 -11.39
C PHE A 254 17.67 -3.90 -11.84
N LEU A 255 16.35 -3.96 -12.05
CA LEU A 255 15.53 -2.86 -12.51
C LEU A 255 14.80 -2.22 -11.32
N PHE A 256 15.14 -0.98 -11.00
CA PHE A 256 14.47 -0.19 -9.96
C PHE A 256 13.53 0.83 -10.60
N ILE A 257 12.23 0.67 -10.40
CA ILE A 257 11.21 1.60 -10.92
C ILE A 257 10.53 2.30 -9.75
N GLY A 258 10.51 3.62 -9.76
CA GLY A 258 9.79 4.38 -8.74
C GLY A 258 10.46 5.68 -8.33
N ALA A 259 9.93 6.24 -7.26
CA ALA A 259 10.41 7.48 -6.66
C ALA A 259 10.31 7.41 -5.13
N GLY A 260 11.05 8.27 -4.44
CA GLY A 260 10.99 8.37 -2.98
C GLY A 260 12.27 8.95 -2.39
N LEU A 261 12.34 8.98 -1.06
CA LEU A 261 13.46 9.58 -0.33
C LEU A 261 14.80 8.89 -0.63
N ARG A 262 14.76 7.55 -0.87
CA ARG A 262 15.96 6.73 -1.12
C ARG A 262 16.30 6.53 -2.60
N THR A 263 15.62 7.24 -3.51
CA THR A 263 15.91 7.14 -4.96
C THR A 263 17.38 7.52 -5.27
N LYS A 264 17.90 8.53 -4.58
CA LYS A 264 19.30 8.97 -4.76
C LYS A 264 20.32 7.96 -4.23
N ASP A 265 19.93 7.14 -3.25
CA ASP A 265 20.81 6.12 -2.66
C ASP A 265 21.13 5.02 -3.68
N VAL A 266 20.14 4.61 -4.49
CA VAL A 266 20.33 3.64 -5.58
C VAL A 266 21.34 4.15 -6.60
N ALA A 267 21.19 5.40 -7.06
CA ALA A 267 22.12 6.03 -8.01
C ALA A 267 23.54 6.18 -7.43
N ALA A 268 23.63 6.60 -6.16
CA ALA A 268 24.92 6.73 -5.46
C ALA A 268 25.62 5.38 -5.30
N PHE A 269 24.87 4.34 -4.90
CA PHE A 269 25.41 2.98 -4.75
C PHE A 269 25.91 2.42 -6.09
N LYS A 270 25.11 2.56 -7.18
CA LYS A 270 25.49 2.19 -8.54
C LYS A 270 26.82 2.84 -8.94
N LYS A 271 26.93 4.16 -8.76
CA LYS A 271 28.13 4.94 -9.10
C LYS A 271 29.34 4.50 -8.27
N LYS A 272 29.19 4.40 -6.94
CA LYS A 272 30.27 4.03 -6.01
C LYS A 272 30.87 2.65 -6.33
N ASN A 273 30.03 1.68 -6.69
CA ASN A 273 30.45 0.30 -6.94
C ASN A 273 30.63 -0.02 -8.44
N GLN A 274 30.48 0.97 -9.34
CA GLN A 274 30.64 0.84 -10.81
C GLN A 274 29.77 -0.29 -11.40
N LEU A 275 28.51 -0.39 -10.95
CA LEU A 275 27.61 -1.47 -11.34
C LEU A 275 26.89 -1.17 -12.66
N SER A 276 27.17 -1.98 -13.69
CA SER A 276 26.48 -1.93 -14.98
C SER A 276 25.12 -2.64 -14.98
N ASN A 277 24.92 -3.59 -14.04
CA ASN A 277 23.75 -4.42 -13.92
C ASN A 277 22.58 -3.76 -13.13
N ILE A 278 22.67 -2.47 -12.81
CA ILE A 278 21.57 -1.69 -12.21
C ILE A 278 21.00 -0.72 -13.24
N VAL A 279 19.70 -0.82 -13.49
CA VAL A 279 18.92 0.14 -14.27
C VAL A 279 17.90 0.81 -13.34
N GLN A 280 17.80 2.14 -13.41
CA GLN A 280 16.89 2.93 -12.60
C GLN A 280 15.98 3.75 -13.49
N LEU A 281 14.66 3.59 -13.33
CA LEU A 281 13.63 4.30 -14.08
C LEU A 281 12.74 5.09 -13.12
N PRO A 282 12.20 6.23 -13.57
CA PRO A 282 11.21 6.97 -12.81
C PRO A 282 9.90 6.17 -12.67
N LEU A 283 8.98 6.71 -11.87
CA LEU A 283 7.63 6.17 -11.80
C LEU A 283 7.02 6.12 -13.21
N GLN A 284 6.42 4.97 -13.55
CA GLN A 284 5.86 4.78 -14.89
C GLN A 284 4.45 5.36 -14.98
N PRO A 285 4.07 5.95 -16.12
CA PRO A 285 2.70 6.31 -16.42
C PRO A 285 1.77 5.10 -16.30
N ARG A 286 0.50 5.34 -15.93
CA ARG A 286 -0.46 4.27 -15.62
C ARG A 286 -0.57 3.21 -16.73
N GLU A 287 -0.56 3.65 -17.99
CA GLU A 287 -0.62 2.81 -19.18
C GLU A 287 0.62 1.93 -19.37
N LYS A 288 1.78 2.34 -18.86
CA LYS A 288 3.04 1.56 -18.92
C LYS A 288 3.28 0.67 -17.70
N VAL A 289 2.52 0.85 -16.61
CA VAL A 289 2.75 0.10 -15.36
C VAL A 289 2.65 -1.40 -15.59
N ARG A 290 1.62 -1.85 -16.33
CA ARG A 290 1.43 -3.28 -16.59
C ARG A 290 2.55 -3.88 -17.41
N ALA A 291 3.01 -3.18 -18.45
CA ALA A 291 4.15 -3.61 -19.28
C ALA A 291 5.44 -3.69 -18.44
N SER A 292 5.69 -2.71 -17.58
CA SER A 292 6.85 -2.72 -16.71
C SER A 292 6.83 -3.89 -15.70
N PHE A 293 5.68 -4.20 -15.09
CA PHE A 293 5.54 -5.37 -14.21
C PHE A 293 5.70 -6.68 -14.99
N GLY A 294 5.06 -6.80 -16.15
CA GLY A 294 5.16 -7.99 -17.00
C GLY A 294 6.56 -8.23 -17.58
N SER A 295 7.41 -7.19 -17.63
CA SER A 295 8.79 -7.31 -18.11
C SER A 295 9.71 -8.09 -17.15
N ALA A 296 9.33 -8.22 -15.88
CA ALA A 296 10.12 -8.92 -14.88
C ALA A 296 10.19 -10.43 -15.16
N ASP A 297 11.32 -11.02 -14.82
CA ASP A 297 11.49 -12.46 -14.69
C ASP A 297 11.40 -12.89 -13.21
N LEU A 298 11.76 -11.99 -12.29
CA LEU A 298 11.61 -12.11 -10.84
C LEU A 298 11.23 -10.75 -10.25
N HIS A 299 10.17 -10.71 -9.45
CA HIS A 299 9.83 -9.53 -8.65
C HIS A 299 10.48 -9.58 -7.27
N CYS A 300 10.96 -8.43 -6.80
CA CYS A 300 11.36 -8.23 -5.42
C CYS A 300 10.30 -7.41 -4.67
N VAL A 301 9.74 -8.01 -3.63
CA VAL A 301 8.83 -7.35 -2.68
C VAL A 301 9.60 -7.09 -1.41
N VAL A 302 9.61 -5.87 -0.90
CA VAL A 302 10.46 -5.48 0.24
C VAL A 302 9.63 -4.91 1.38
N MET A 303 9.94 -5.33 2.60
CA MET A 303 9.44 -4.76 3.85
C MET A 303 10.61 -4.66 4.84
N GLY A 304 10.77 -3.50 5.46
CA GLY A 304 11.82 -3.28 6.45
C GLY A 304 11.63 -4.06 7.75
N PRO A 305 12.70 -4.28 8.50
CA PRO A 305 12.63 -4.91 9.82
C PRO A 305 11.70 -4.13 10.75
N GLY A 306 10.88 -4.84 11.52
CA GLY A 306 9.93 -4.26 12.46
C GLY A 306 8.75 -3.52 11.85
N MET A 307 8.53 -3.63 10.52
CA MET A 307 7.40 -3.00 9.83
C MET A 307 6.16 -3.89 9.77
N SER A 308 6.26 -5.14 10.19
CA SER A 308 5.13 -6.07 10.26
C SER A 308 3.99 -5.52 11.11
N GLY A 309 2.79 -5.54 10.57
CA GLY A 309 1.61 -4.97 11.22
C GLY A 309 1.58 -3.45 11.32
N LEU A 310 2.59 -2.73 10.84
CA LEU A 310 2.63 -1.27 10.81
C LEU A 310 2.37 -0.71 9.41
N VAL A 311 2.86 -1.40 8.38
CA VAL A 311 2.63 -1.07 6.98
C VAL A 311 2.24 -2.32 6.21
N HIS A 312 1.39 -2.17 5.22
CA HIS A 312 0.96 -3.26 4.35
C HIS A 312 1.61 -3.14 2.97
N THR A 313 2.26 -4.20 2.52
CA THR A 313 2.97 -4.20 1.23
C THR A 313 2.00 -4.57 0.09
N SER A 314 1.10 -3.64 -0.26
CA SER A 314 0.01 -3.85 -1.25
C SER A 314 0.49 -4.23 -2.65
N LYS A 315 1.73 -3.93 -3.01
CA LYS A 315 2.31 -4.30 -4.32
C LYS A 315 2.34 -5.81 -4.58
N ILE A 316 2.26 -6.64 -3.51
CA ILE A 316 2.20 -8.10 -3.66
C ILE A 316 1.02 -8.54 -4.54
N TYR A 317 -0.12 -7.85 -4.47
CA TYR A 317 -1.28 -8.19 -5.29
C TYR A 317 -1.04 -7.93 -6.79
N SER A 318 -0.32 -6.86 -7.11
CA SER A 318 0.09 -6.58 -8.50
C SER A 318 1.15 -7.57 -8.99
N VAL A 319 2.02 -8.02 -8.12
CA VAL A 319 3.01 -9.08 -8.41
C VAL A 319 2.30 -10.40 -8.68
N LEU A 320 1.38 -10.83 -7.83
CA LEU A 320 0.56 -12.02 -8.03
C LEU A 320 -0.25 -11.93 -9.34
N ALA A 321 -0.85 -10.77 -9.63
CA ALA A 321 -1.60 -10.55 -10.88
C ALA A 321 -0.71 -10.60 -12.13
N SER A 322 0.61 -10.38 -12.01
CA SER A 322 1.55 -10.56 -13.12
C SER A 322 1.85 -12.03 -13.44
N GLY A 323 1.57 -12.93 -12.50
CA GLY A 323 1.86 -14.37 -12.63
C GLY A 323 3.35 -14.70 -12.71
N LYS A 324 4.23 -13.79 -12.29
CA LYS A 324 5.69 -13.97 -12.33
C LYS A 324 6.23 -14.46 -10.98
N PRO A 325 7.36 -15.17 -10.96
CA PRO A 325 8.07 -15.49 -9.72
C PRO A 325 8.35 -14.23 -8.89
N PHE A 326 8.36 -14.39 -7.57
CA PHE A 326 8.77 -13.30 -6.68
C PHE A 326 9.59 -13.79 -5.49
N VAL A 327 10.39 -12.89 -4.94
CA VAL A 327 11.09 -13.04 -3.67
C VAL A 327 10.63 -11.93 -2.73
N PHE A 328 10.38 -12.29 -1.50
CA PHE A 328 10.08 -11.33 -0.45
C PHE A 328 11.32 -11.09 0.41
N VAL A 329 11.80 -9.84 0.43
CA VAL A 329 12.90 -9.41 1.31
C VAL A 329 12.29 -8.70 2.52
N GLY A 330 12.21 -9.43 3.63
CA GLY A 330 11.53 -8.90 4.82
C GLY A 330 11.38 -9.93 5.95
N PRO A 331 10.61 -9.58 7.00
CA PRO A 331 10.45 -10.44 8.17
C PRO A 331 9.62 -11.69 7.86
N HIS A 332 9.96 -12.81 8.48
CA HIS A 332 9.18 -14.06 8.41
C HIS A 332 7.75 -13.92 8.96
N GLN A 333 7.56 -13.02 9.91
CA GLN A 333 6.25 -12.72 10.50
C GLN A 333 5.63 -11.50 9.79
N SER A 334 5.00 -11.72 8.65
CA SER A 334 4.30 -10.67 7.88
C SER A 334 3.26 -11.27 6.93
N HIS A 335 2.34 -10.46 6.44
CA HIS A 335 1.30 -10.92 5.50
C HIS A 335 1.89 -11.51 4.21
N VAL A 336 3.00 -10.97 3.69
CA VAL A 336 3.65 -11.53 2.49
C VAL A 336 4.29 -12.89 2.78
N SER A 337 4.96 -13.02 3.93
CA SER A 337 5.53 -14.32 4.36
C SER A 337 4.43 -15.36 4.62
N ASP A 338 3.27 -14.93 5.12
CA ASP A 338 2.10 -15.81 5.25
C ASP A 338 1.63 -16.32 3.88
N LEU A 339 1.52 -15.43 2.88
CA LEU A 339 1.16 -15.82 1.51
C LEU A 339 2.17 -16.81 0.92
N VAL A 340 3.46 -16.57 1.11
CA VAL A 340 4.54 -17.46 0.65
C VAL A 340 4.38 -18.84 1.29
N ARG A 341 4.24 -18.91 2.61
CA ARG A 341 4.19 -20.15 3.37
C ARG A 341 2.94 -20.99 3.07
N VAL A 342 1.76 -20.34 3.07
CA VAL A 342 0.47 -21.04 2.89
C VAL A 342 0.34 -21.60 1.47
N ASN A 343 0.86 -20.90 0.48
CA ASN A 343 0.69 -21.28 -0.92
C ASN A 343 1.93 -21.93 -1.54
N SER A 344 3.00 -22.14 -0.76
CA SER A 344 4.30 -22.64 -1.26
C SER A 344 4.78 -21.83 -2.48
N LEU A 345 4.62 -20.50 -2.44
CA LEU A 345 4.83 -19.60 -3.55
C LEU A 345 5.89 -18.54 -3.22
N GLY A 346 6.97 -18.52 -4.00
CA GLY A 346 8.08 -17.58 -3.79
C GLY A 346 9.03 -18.00 -2.66
N THR A 347 9.92 -17.09 -2.29
CA THR A 347 10.95 -17.29 -1.26
C THR A 347 10.97 -16.10 -0.32
N VAL A 348 11.21 -16.32 0.96
CA VAL A 348 11.45 -15.27 1.96
C VAL A 348 12.94 -15.18 2.23
N VAL A 349 13.50 -13.98 2.10
CA VAL A 349 14.88 -13.64 2.40
C VAL A 349 14.90 -12.53 3.44
N GLU A 350 15.64 -12.68 4.53
CA GLU A 350 15.73 -11.64 5.54
C GLU A 350 16.55 -10.44 5.06
N SER A 351 16.24 -9.26 5.60
CA SER A 351 17.02 -8.05 5.34
C SER A 351 18.48 -8.24 5.72
N GLY A 352 19.40 -7.88 4.82
CA GLY A 352 20.86 -8.06 4.99
C GLY A 352 21.40 -9.37 4.40
N GLN A 353 20.57 -10.34 4.05
CA GLN A 353 21.01 -11.62 3.48
C GLN A 353 21.21 -11.54 1.95
N ALA A 354 22.09 -10.65 1.50
CA ALA A 354 22.31 -10.38 0.07
C ALA A 354 22.80 -11.61 -0.71
N LYS A 355 23.63 -12.46 -0.11
CA LYS A 355 24.12 -13.71 -0.75
C LYS A 355 22.97 -14.69 -0.97
N HIS A 356 22.13 -14.90 0.04
CA HIS A 356 20.93 -15.76 -0.09
C HIS A 356 19.99 -15.23 -1.18
N LEU A 357 19.80 -13.90 -1.25
CA LEU A 357 19.04 -13.29 -2.34
C LEU A 357 19.66 -13.56 -3.71
N ALA A 358 21.00 -13.43 -3.83
CA ALA A 358 21.71 -13.71 -5.08
C ALA A 358 21.56 -15.20 -5.50
N GLU A 359 21.67 -16.14 -4.57
CA GLU A 359 21.42 -17.56 -4.80
C GLU A 359 19.99 -17.81 -5.26
N THR A 360 18.99 -17.25 -4.57
CA THR A 360 17.57 -17.33 -4.97
C THR A 360 17.32 -16.80 -6.38
N ILE A 361 17.98 -15.70 -6.77
CA ILE A 361 17.90 -15.16 -8.14
C ILE A 361 18.42 -16.16 -9.16
N LEU A 362 19.58 -16.77 -8.89
CA LEU A 362 20.21 -17.76 -9.78
C LEU A 362 19.40 -19.05 -9.89
N GLU A 363 18.76 -19.48 -8.81
CA GLU A 363 17.83 -20.63 -8.80
C GLU A 363 16.57 -20.32 -9.60
N THR A 364 15.98 -19.14 -9.41
CA THR A 364 14.79 -18.71 -10.15
C THR A 364 15.05 -18.61 -11.66
N GLN A 365 16.25 -18.19 -12.05
CA GLN A 365 16.65 -18.16 -13.45
C GLN A 365 16.61 -19.54 -14.12
N LYS A 366 16.91 -20.60 -13.36
CA LYS A 366 16.94 -22.00 -13.82
C LYS A 366 15.57 -22.69 -13.83
N LEU A 367 14.51 -22.03 -13.35
CA LEU A 367 13.17 -22.63 -13.28
C LEU A 367 12.70 -23.08 -14.67
N SER A 368 12.15 -24.29 -14.73
CA SER A 368 11.55 -24.84 -15.94
C SER A 368 10.30 -24.05 -16.36
N VAL A 369 9.89 -24.22 -17.61
CA VAL A 369 8.65 -23.61 -18.12
C VAL A 369 7.45 -24.07 -17.29
N GLN A 370 7.40 -25.37 -16.96
CA GLN A 370 6.34 -25.96 -16.14
C GLN A 370 6.28 -25.35 -14.73
N ALA A 371 7.44 -25.12 -14.09
CA ALA A 371 7.49 -24.47 -12.78
C ALA A 371 6.99 -23.03 -12.84
N LYS A 372 7.37 -22.26 -13.86
CA LYS A 372 6.88 -20.90 -14.08
C LYS A 372 5.38 -20.86 -14.34
N GLU A 373 4.85 -21.83 -15.08
CA GLU A 373 3.42 -21.94 -15.35
C GLU A 373 2.64 -22.31 -14.07
N HIS A 374 3.16 -23.21 -13.26
CA HIS A 374 2.58 -23.51 -11.97
C HIS A 374 2.51 -22.26 -11.06
N ILE A 375 3.62 -21.52 -10.94
CA ILE A 375 3.66 -20.24 -10.19
C ILE A 375 2.59 -19.27 -10.71
N ARG A 376 2.45 -19.12 -12.03
CA ARG A 376 1.42 -18.27 -12.64
C ARG A 376 0.02 -18.68 -12.22
N ASN A 377 -0.30 -19.96 -12.34
CA ASN A 377 -1.64 -20.48 -12.05
C ASN A 377 -2.00 -20.31 -10.57
N VAL A 378 -1.07 -20.61 -9.65
CA VAL A 378 -1.25 -20.40 -8.21
C VAL A 378 -1.40 -18.90 -7.90
N SER A 379 -0.55 -18.04 -8.46
CA SER A 379 -0.63 -16.60 -8.25
C SER A 379 -1.97 -16.01 -8.69
N HIS A 380 -2.46 -16.42 -9.85
CA HIS A 380 -3.76 -15.98 -10.37
C HIS A 380 -4.93 -16.51 -9.52
N ALA A 381 -4.86 -17.74 -9.03
CA ALA A 381 -5.87 -18.29 -8.13
C ALA A 381 -5.93 -17.48 -6.82
N ILE A 382 -4.78 -17.13 -6.26
CA ILE A 382 -4.70 -16.32 -5.04
C ILE A 382 -5.28 -14.91 -5.28
N VAL A 383 -4.84 -14.22 -6.34
CA VAL A 383 -5.22 -12.81 -6.54
C VAL A 383 -6.71 -12.62 -6.83
N ARG A 384 -7.41 -13.64 -7.33
CA ARG A 384 -8.87 -13.60 -7.50
C ARG A 384 -9.61 -13.39 -6.19
N ASN A 385 -9.10 -13.95 -5.09
CA ASN A 385 -9.65 -13.75 -3.75
C ASN A 385 -9.44 -12.32 -3.24
N TYR A 386 -8.54 -11.56 -3.86
CA TYR A 386 -8.26 -10.16 -3.55
C TYR A 386 -8.81 -9.22 -4.65
N SER A 387 -9.93 -9.56 -5.26
CA SER A 387 -10.57 -8.70 -6.25
C SER A 387 -11.32 -7.53 -5.60
N PRO A 388 -11.45 -6.38 -6.28
CA PRO A 388 -12.22 -5.25 -5.77
C PRO A 388 -13.65 -5.66 -5.38
N MET A 389 -14.29 -6.51 -6.19
CA MET A 389 -15.66 -6.94 -5.96
C MET A 389 -15.82 -7.71 -4.64
N ILE A 390 -14.93 -8.66 -4.38
CA ILE A 390 -14.97 -9.47 -3.14
C ILE A 390 -14.72 -8.57 -1.92
N ASN A 391 -13.66 -7.78 -1.95
CA ASN A 391 -13.27 -6.98 -0.80
C ASN A 391 -14.25 -5.85 -0.49
N LEU A 392 -14.80 -5.21 -1.51
CA LEU A 392 -15.85 -4.18 -1.34
C LEU A 392 -17.19 -4.80 -0.91
N SER A 393 -17.51 -6.01 -1.37
CA SER A 393 -18.69 -6.74 -0.89
C SER A 393 -18.57 -7.10 0.59
N ASN A 394 -17.41 -7.61 1.00
CA ASN A 394 -17.12 -7.92 2.41
C ASN A 394 -17.22 -6.67 3.29
N PHE A 395 -16.60 -5.56 2.85
CA PHE A 395 -16.77 -4.27 3.52
C PHE A 395 -18.24 -3.90 3.66
N TYR A 396 -19.02 -3.99 2.57
CA TYR A 396 -20.42 -3.58 2.55
C TYR A 396 -21.28 -4.40 3.51
N GLN A 397 -21.09 -5.70 3.51
CA GLN A 397 -21.83 -6.61 4.41
C GLN A 397 -21.54 -6.31 5.88
N HIS A 398 -20.26 -6.14 6.26
CA HIS A 398 -19.88 -5.97 7.66
C HIS A 398 -20.10 -4.55 8.19
N VAL A 399 -19.98 -3.52 7.34
CA VAL A 399 -19.99 -2.12 7.80
C VAL A 399 -21.34 -1.43 7.49
N ILE A 400 -21.97 -1.76 6.37
CA ILE A 400 -23.18 -1.07 5.91
C ILE A 400 -24.44 -1.82 6.29
N GLN A 401 -24.47 -3.15 6.10
CA GLN A 401 -25.67 -3.95 6.33
C GLN A 401 -25.81 -4.46 7.77
N GLU A 402 -24.81 -4.25 8.64
CA GLU A 402 -24.81 -4.76 10.02
C GLU A 402 -25.16 -6.26 10.10
N GLY A 403 -24.71 -7.04 9.12
CA GLY A 403 -24.84 -8.48 9.11
C GLY A 403 -24.02 -9.08 10.26
N GLU A 404 -24.55 -10.14 10.89
CA GLU A 404 -23.75 -10.94 11.81
C GLU A 404 -22.39 -11.25 11.15
N PRO A 405 -21.28 -11.10 11.87
CA PRO A 405 -19.98 -11.40 11.30
C PRO A 405 -20.03 -12.85 10.81
N ASN A 406 -19.97 -13.04 9.49
CA ASN A 406 -19.75 -14.37 8.94
C ASN A 406 -18.37 -14.78 9.44
N THR A 407 -18.35 -15.56 10.52
CA THR A 407 -17.14 -16.06 11.18
C THR A 407 -16.40 -17.07 10.33
N GLU A 408 -16.98 -17.47 9.20
CA GLU A 408 -16.25 -18.16 8.15
C GLU A 408 -15.34 -17.13 7.48
N GLU A 409 -14.10 -17.11 7.93
CA GLU A 409 -13.02 -16.37 7.31
C GLU A 409 -12.93 -16.78 5.84
N VAL A 410 -13.39 -15.89 4.95
CA VAL A 410 -13.33 -16.07 3.47
C VAL A 410 -11.87 -16.14 2.97
N PHE A 411 -10.93 -15.95 3.87
CA PHE A 411 -9.52 -16.15 3.62
C PHE A 411 -9.06 -17.42 4.32
N PRO A 412 -8.39 -18.35 3.62
CA PRO A 412 -7.76 -19.47 4.30
C PRO A 412 -6.83 -18.87 5.37
N LEU A 413 -7.21 -19.05 6.63
CA LEU A 413 -6.41 -18.65 7.76
C LEU A 413 -5.00 -19.19 7.60
N SER A 414 -4.04 -18.28 7.60
CA SER A 414 -2.72 -18.67 8.08
C SER A 414 -2.92 -19.26 9.48
N PRO A 415 -2.36 -20.42 9.80
CA PRO A 415 -2.47 -20.99 11.15
C PRO A 415 -2.11 -19.93 12.19
N GLU A 416 -2.82 -19.96 13.32
CA GLU A 416 -2.55 -19.08 14.45
C GLU A 416 -1.05 -19.05 14.77
N PRO A 417 -0.50 -17.91 15.20
CA PRO A 417 0.89 -17.87 15.62
C PRO A 417 1.09 -18.96 16.68
N VAL A 418 2.03 -19.86 16.45
CA VAL A 418 2.54 -20.73 17.50
C VAL A 418 3.10 -19.79 18.54
N THR A 419 2.42 -19.69 19.68
CA THR A 419 2.98 -19.08 20.88
C THR A 419 4.16 -19.96 21.26
N ASP A 420 5.39 -19.51 21.04
CA ASP A 420 6.56 -20.07 21.70
C ASP A 420 6.42 -19.79 23.20
N GLU A 421 5.65 -20.66 23.87
CA GLU A 421 5.82 -20.92 25.30
C GLU A 421 6.84 -22.06 25.41
N GLY A 422 8.10 -21.70 25.71
CA GLY A 422 9.17 -22.63 25.94
C GLY A 422 10.51 -21.94 26.06
#